data_8988d2c052933c3fa4fef67ba6f45b90
#
_entry.id   8988d2c052933c3fa4fef67ba6f45b90
#
_cell.length_a   1.000
_cell.length_b   1.000
_cell.length_c   1.000
_cell.angle_alpha   90.00
_cell.angle_beta   90.00
_cell.angle_gamma   90.00
#
_symmetry.space_group_name_H-M   'P 1'
#
loop_
_entity.id
_entity.type
_entity.pdbx_description
1 polymer ?
#
loop_
_entity_poly.entity_id
_entity_poly.type
_entity_poly.pdbx_seq_one_letter_code
_entity_poly.pdbx_strand_id
1 'polypeptide(L)'
;MKKILFTILVVAGLFQFSQAQEVGIRFGDAFGGHFAVDGVFGLGSFSRIHADVSFGDNGVGVDALWDFINQPLGSGFDWYLGVGPSAYLGDPFELGVSGEIGIEYHFDIPLAIGADWRPTFIIIEDTDFEAGWFGLNIRYVFGK
;
A
#
# COMPACT_ATOMS: atom_id res chain seq x y z
N MET A 1 -16.57 -19.06 -1.31
CA MET A 1 -16.09 -19.42 0.03
C MET A 1 -14.59 -19.21 0.22
N LYS A 2 -13.75 -19.62 -0.74
CA LYS A 2 -12.30 -19.42 -0.64
C LYS A 2 -11.90 -17.94 -0.55
N LYS A 3 -12.61 -17.07 -1.26
CA LYS A 3 -12.36 -15.63 -1.21
C LYS A 3 -12.70 -15.02 0.15
N ILE A 4 -13.79 -15.47 0.76
CA ILE A 4 -14.21 -15.01 2.09
C ILE A 4 -13.22 -15.51 3.14
N LEU A 5 -12.79 -16.77 3.05
CA LEU A 5 -11.81 -17.34 3.97
C LEU A 5 -10.46 -16.61 3.87
N PHE A 6 -10.02 -16.32 2.65
CA PHE A 6 -8.78 -15.57 2.42
C PHE A 6 -8.89 -14.14 3.00
N THR A 7 -10.02 -13.49 2.78
CA THR A 7 -10.27 -12.16 3.35
C THR A 7 -10.27 -12.18 4.87
N ILE A 8 -10.91 -13.19 5.47
CA ILE A 8 -10.93 -13.36 6.94
C ILE A 8 -9.52 -13.61 7.47
N LEU A 9 -8.73 -14.43 6.78
CA LEU A 9 -7.33 -14.69 7.16
C LEU A 9 -6.48 -13.45 7.10
N VAL A 10 -6.63 -12.65 6.04
CA VAL A 10 -5.92 -11.38 5.91
C VAL A 10 -6.33 -10.42 7.02
N VAL A 11 -7.62 -10.27 7.27
CA VAL A 11 -8.15 -9.42 8.35
C VAL A 11 -7.66 -9.90 9.71
N ALA A 12 -7.74 -11.23 9.97
CA ALA A 12 -7.26 -11.81 11.22
C ALA A 12 -5.76 -11.61 11.42
N GLY A 13 -4.98 -11.74 10.34
CA GLY A 13 -3.54 -11.47 10.36
C GLY A 13 -3.23 -10.02 10.73
N LEU A 14 -4.07 -9.09 10.28
CA LEU A 14 -3.90 -7.67 10.59
C LEU A 14 -4.06 -7.36 12.08
N PHE A 15 -4.84 -8.16 12.81
CA PHE A 15 -5.05 -7.96 14.25
C PHE A 15 -3.94 -8.50 15.14
N GLN A 16 -3.00 -9.28 14.57
CA GLN A 16 -1.92 -9.91 15.35
C GLN A 16 -0.75 -8.98 15.63
N PHE A 17 -0.62 -7.91 14.88
CA PHE A 17 0.51 -6.99 15.02
C PHE A 17 0.07 -5.75 15.80
N SER A 18 0.55 -5.62 17.02
CA SER A 18 0.26 -4.48 17.89
C SER A 18 1.24 -3.35 17.65
N GLN A 19 0.78 -2.14 17.57
CA GLN A 19 1.51 -0.88 17.47
C GLN A 19 2.00 -0.54 16.04
N ALA A 20 1.73 0.68 15.64
CA ALA A 20 2.06 1.28 14.35
C ALA A 20 1.39 0.61 13.16
N GLN A 21 0.16 0.14 13.34
CA GLN A 21 -0.66 -0.35 12.23
C GLN A 21 -1.63 0.73 11.78
N GLU A 22 -1.76 0.85 10.48
CA GLU A 22 -2.76 1.70 9.85
C GLU A 22 -3.49 0.89 8.79
N VAL A 23 -4.79 1.09 8.69
CA VAL A 23 -5.62 0.42 7.67
C VAL A 23 -6.58 1.43 7.09
N GLY A 24 -6.73 1.41 5.79
CA GLY A 24 -7.63 2.33 5.13
C GLY A 24 -7.83 2.00 3.67
N ILE A 25 -8.03 3.04 2.90
CA ILE A 25 -8.26 2.94 1.47
C ILE A 25 -7.34 3.87 0.72
N ARG A 26 -6.99 3.45 -0.49
CA ARG A 26 -6.21 4.25 -1.42
C ARG A 26 -7.00 4.42 -2.72
N PHE A 27 -7.12 5.65 -3.15
CA PHE A 27 -7.72 6.01 -4.43
C PHE A 27 -6.59 6.45 -5.37
N GLY A 28 -6.51 5.83 -6.53
CA GLY A 28 -5.51 6.15 -7.52
C GLY A 28 -5.02 4.92 -8.23
N ASP A 29 -4.08 5.11 -9.13
CA ASP A 29 -3.65 4.05 -10.03
C ASP A 29 -2.81 2.99 -9.28
N ALA A 30 -3.13 1.74 -9.56
CA ALA A 30 -2.42 0.57 -9.06
C ALA A 30 -2.60 -0.57 -10.05
N PHE A 31 -1.92 -1.68 -9.82
CA PHE A 31 -1.98 -2.84 -10.72
C PHE A 31 -3.41 -3.34 -10.95
N GLY A 32 -4.21 -3.39 -9.89
CA GLY A 32 -5.57 -3.94 -9.98
C GLY A 32 -6.61 -2.95 -10.47
N GLY A 33 -6.37 -1.66 -10.36
CA GLY A 33 -7.37 -0.65 -10.69
C GLY A 33 -7.17 0.65 -9.94
N HIS A 34 -8.24 1.35 -9.67
CA HIS A 34 -8.20 2.70 -9.08
C HIS A 34 -8.61 2.77 -7.61
N PHE A 35 -8.81 1.63 -6.99
CA PHE A 35 -9.22 1.53 -5.59
C PHE A 35 -8.47 0.38 -4.93
N ALA A 36 -7.95 0.63 -3.74
CA ALA A 36 -7.24 -0.39 -2.98
C ALA A 36 -7.62 -0.32 -1.49
N VAL A 37 -7.57 -1.46 -0.85
CA VAL A 37 -7.47 -1.54 0.61
C VAL A 37 -6.00 -1.42 0.97
N ASP A 38 -5.70 -0.50 1.87
CA ASP A 38 -4.35 -0.05 2.18
C ASP A 38 -4.02 -0.39 3.64
N GLY A 39 -2.83 -0.95 3.86
CA GLY A 39 -2.38 -1.30 5.19
C GLY A 39 -0.91 -0.96 5.38
N VAL A 40 -0.58 -0.48 6.59
CA VAL A 40 0.79 -0.12 6.96
C VAL A 40 1.16 -0.84 8.26
N PHE A 41 2.32 -1.47 8.26
CA PHE A 41 2.82 -2.26 9.40
C PHE A 41 4.23 -1.80 9.76
N GLY A 42 4.39 -1.28 10.96
CA GLY A 42 5.69 -0.81 11.43
C GLY A 42 6.68 -1.94 11.66
N LEU A 43 7.94 -1.74 11.25
CA LEU A 43 9.04 -2.67 11.47
C LEU A 43 10.11 -2.11 12.40
N GLY A 44 9.87 -0.94 12.99
CA GLY A 44 10.82 -0.26 13.83
C GLY A 44 10.68 1.25 13.68
N SER A 45 11.72 1.99 14.06
CA SER A 45 11.62 3.45 14.19
C SER A 45 11.39 4.18 12.88
N PHE A 46 12.00 3.72 11.78
CA PHE A 46 11.94 4.44 10.50
C PHE A 46 11.71 3.49 9.31
N SER A 47 11.11 2.34 9.57
CA SER A 47 10.88 1.31 8.55
C SER A 47 9.50 0.69 8.74
N ARG A 48 8.83 0.40 7.62
CA ARG A 48 7.49 -0.20 7.65
C ARG A 48 7.21 -0.97 6.38
N ILE A 49 6.22 -1.86 6.42
CA ILE A 49 5.65 -2.48 5.22
C ILE A 49 4.36 -1.76 4.87
N HIS A 50 4.24 -1.37 3.63
CA HIS A 50 3.04 -0.76 3.05
C HIS A 50 2.46 -1.76 2.05
N ALA A 51 1.29 -2.30 2.35
CA ALA A 51 0.66 -3.34 1.56
C ALA A 51 -0.70 -2.89 1.06
N ASP A 52 -0.97 -3.17 -0.21
CA ASP A 52 -2.23 -2.83 -0.84
C ASP A 52 -2.82 -4.03 -1.56
N VAL A 53 -4.15 -4.13 -1.53
CA VAL A 53 -4.90 -5.00 -2.41
C VAL A 53 -5.83 -4.12 -3.23
N SER A 54 -5.58 -4.04 -4.53
CA SER A 54 -6.35 -3.22 -5.45
C SER A 54 -7.32 -4.07 -6.26
N PHE A 55 -8.46 -3.48 -6.61
CA PHE A 55 -9.55 -4.20 -7.27
C PHE A 55 -9.85 -3.57 -8.62
N GLY A 56 -9.92 -4.41 -9.64
CA GLY A 56 -10.29 -4.03 -10.98
C GLY A 56 -11.36 -4.97 -11.55
N ASP A 57 -11.74 -4.74 -12.79
CA ASP A 57 -12.82 -5.48 -13.43
C ASP A 57 -12.45 -6.95 -13.69
N ASN A 58 -11.18 -7.23 -13.96
CA ASN A 58 -10.73 -8.54 -14.41
C ASN A 58 -9.73 -9.22 -13.49
N GLY A 59 -9.44 -8.63 -12.34
CA GLY A 59 -8.47 -9.22 -11.41
C GLY A 59 -8.19 -8.36 -10.21
N VAL A 60 -7.18 -8.77 -9.46
CA VAL A 60 -6.78 -8.17 -8.20
C VAL A 60 -5.29 -7.85 -8.26
N GLY A 61 -4.93 -6.64 -7.88
CA GLY A 61 -3.53 -6.26 -7.71
C GLY A 61 -3.11 -6.38 -6.26
N VAL A 62 -1.88 -6.79 -6.04
CA VAL A 62 -1.28 -6.89 -4.69
C VAL A 62 0.09 -6.20 -4.73
N ASP A 63 0.30 -5.28 -3.82
CA ASP A 63 1.57 -4.61 -3.62
C ASP A 63 2.05 -4.88 -2.20
N ALA A 64 3.33 -5.16 -2.05
CA ALA A 64 3.98 -5.28 -0.75
C ALA A 64 5.29 -4.49 -0.79
N LEU A 65 5.24 -3.27 -0.32
CA LEU A 65 6.34 -2.32 -0.44
C LEU A 65 7.01 -2.14 0.92
N TRP A 66 8.32 -2.24 0.92
CA TRP A 66 9.12 -1.93 2.10
C TRP A 66 9.54 -0.46 2.06
N ASP A 67 8.92 0.33 2.91
CA ASP A 67 9.31 1.72 3.13
C ASP A 67 10.53 1.71 4.04
N PHE A 68 11.71 1.73 3.43
CA PHE A 68 12.97 1.72 4.16
C PHE A 68 13.32 3.10 4.70
N ILE A 69 12.61 4.13 4.27
CA ILE A 69 12.65 5.47 4.86
C ILE A 69 11.22 5.87 5.19
N ASN A 70 11.02 6.27 6.44
CA ASN A 70 9.77 6.84 6.93
C ASN A 70 10.14 7.81 8.05
N GLN A 71 10.22 9.09 7.75
CA GLN A 71 10.77 10.10 8.64
C GLN A 71 9.86 11.31 8.77
N PRO A 72 9.82 11.92 9.95
CA PRO A 72 9.03 13.13 10.14
C PRO A 72 9.63 14.32 9.40
N LEU A 73 8.73 15.12 8.82
CA LEU A 73 9.07 16.42 8.24
C LEU A 73 8.77 17.58 9.20
N GLY A 74 8.05 17.29 10.30
CA GLY A 74 7.57 18.28 11.26
C GLY A 74 6.11 18.65 11.07
N SER A 75 5.50 19.18 12.11
CA SER A 75 4.11 19.66 12.12
C SER A 75 3.08 18.59 11.73
N GLY A 76 3.35 17.31 12.04
CA GLY A 76 2.45 16.20 11.74
C GLY A 76 2.66 15.57 10.37
N PHE A 77 3.55 16.11 9.55
CA PHE A 77 3.89 15.54 8.24
C PHE A 77 5.04 14.55 8.35
N ASP A 78 4.90 13.45 7.63
CA ASP A 78 5.96 12.45 7.42
C ASP A 78 6.12 12.22 5.93
N TRP A 79 7.33 11.82 5.52
CA TRP A 79 7.56 11.36 4.16
C TRP A 79 8.11 9.95 4.17
N TYR A 80 7.91 9.22 3.09
CA TYR A 80 8.37 7.85 3.00
C TYR A 80 8.86 7.52 1.60
N LEU A 81 9.78 6.56 1.55
CA LEU A 81 10.35 6.04 0.32
C LEU A 81 10.46 4.53 0.45
N GLY A 82 9.96 3.81 -0.52
CA GLY A 82 9.94 2.36 -0.47
C GLY A 82 10.05 1.69 -1.81
N VAL A 83 10.21 0.37 -1.77
CA VAL A 83 10.32 -0.49 -2.93
C VAL A 83 9.83 -1.89 -2.57
N GLY A 84 9.24 -2.60 -3.50
CA GLY A 84 8.84 -3.97 -3.28
C GLY A 84 8.12 -4.59 -4.45
N PRO A 85 7.75 -5.86 -4.33
CA PRO A 85 7.06 -6.58 -5.39
C PRO A 85 5.61 -6.14 -5.54
N SER A 86 5.16 -6.18 -6.78
CA SER A 86 3.76 -5.93 -7.15
C SER A 86 3.32 -7.00 -8.12
N ALA A 87 2.09 -7.46 -8.00
CA ALA A 87 1.53 -8.49 -8.85
C ALA A 87 0.09 -8.17 -9.23
N TYR A 88 -0.28 -8.54 -10.45
CA TYR A 88 -1.66 -8.55 -10.91
C TYR A 88 -2.13 -9.98 -11.07
N LEU A 89 -3.11 -10.36 -10.27
CA LEU A 89 -3.70 -11.71 -10.28
C LEU A 89 -4.96 -11.68 -11.13
N GLY A 90 -4.76 -11.85 -12.42
CA GLY A 90 -5.82 -11.82 -13.40
C GLY A 90 -5.37 -12.49 -14.68
N ASP A 91 -6.03 -12.16 -15.78
CA ASP A 91 -5.69 -12.66 -17.10
C ASP A 91 -5.44 -11.44 -18.01
N PRO A 92 -4.16 -11.17 -18.39
CA PRO A 92 -2.94 -11.93 -18.04
C PRO A 92 -2.43 -11.67 -16.62
N PHE A 93 -1.69 -12.63 -16.08
CA PHE A 93 -0.94 -12.45 -14.85
C PHE A 93 0.27 -11.53 -15.10
N GLU A 94 0.47 -10.55 -14.23
CA GLU A 94 1.62 -9.65 -14.34
C GLU A 94 2.38 -9.60 -13.02
N LEU A 95 3.69 -9.46 -13.12
CA LEU A 95 4.58 -9.33 -11.97
C LEU A 95 5.54 -8.18 -12.21
N GLY A 96 5.76 -7.38 -11.20
CA GLY A 96 6.66 -6.24 -11.31
C GLY A 96 7.28 -5.84 -9.99
N VAL A 97 8.05 -4.77 -10.06
CA VAL A 97 8.65 -4.11 -8.89
C VAL A 97 8.16 -2.68 -8.89
N SER A 98 7.62 -2.25 -7.77
CA SER A 98 7.15 -0.89 -7.59
C SER A 98 8.05 -0.15 -6.60
N GLY A 99 8.29 1.12 -6.88
CA GLY A 99 8.79 2.05 -5.90
C GLY A 99 7.65 2.90 -5.40
N GLU A 100 7.83 3.55 -4.28
CA GLU A 100 6.90 4.60 -3.86
C GLU A 100 7.65 5.72 -3.14
N ILE A 101 7.18 6.93 -3.38
CA ILE A 101 7.55 8.08 -2.58
C ILE A 101 6.25 8.81 -2.22
N GLY A 102 6.12 9.18 -0.97
CA GLY A 102 4.89 9.81 -0.52
C GLY A 102 5.09 10.73 0.65
N ILE A 103 4.04 11.47 0.91
CA ILE A 103 3.92 12.36 2.05
C ILE A 103 2.60 12.05 2.74
N GLU A 104 2.60 12.07 4.05
CA GLU A 104 1.40 11.81 4.83
C GLU A 104 1.29 12.76 6.01
N TYR A 105 0.07 13.00 6.43
CA TYR A 105 -0.23 13.84 7.59
C TYR A 105 -0.98 13.01 8.62
N HIS A 106 -0.47 12.99 9.83
CA HIS A 106 -1.11 12.34 10.98
C HIS A 106 -1.82 13.39 11.82
N PHE A 107 -3.13 13.25 11.93
CA PHE A 107 -3.94 14.13 12.77
C PHE A 107 -3.81 13.78 14.25
N ASP A 108 -4.27 14.65 15.12
CA ASP A 108 -4.33 14.36 16.57
C ASP A 108 -5.37 13.29 16.90
N ILE A 109 -6.32 13.06 16.02
CA ILE A 109 -7.25 11.92 16.06
C ILE A 109 -6.60 10.73 15.34
N PRO A 110 -7.12 9.49 15.48
CA PRO A 110 -6.52 8.31 14.82
C PRO A 110 -6.79 8.26 13.31
N LEU A 111 -6.38 9.28 12.61
CA LEU A 111 -6.58 9.46 11.18
C LEU A 111 -5.30 9.94 10.51
N ALA A 112 -4.95 9.33 9.40
CA ALA A 112 -3.87 9.79 8.54
C ALA A 112 -4.37 9.94 7.11
N ILE A 113 -3.88 10.95 6.42
CA ILE A 113 -4.10 11.12 4.98
C ILE A 113 -2.75 11.24 4.30
N GLY A 114 -2.67 10.78 3.07
CA GLY A 114 -1.42 10.84 2.34
C GLY A 114 -1.61 10.88 0.84
N ALA A 115 -0.52 11.19 0.16
CA ALA A 115 -0.41 11.16 -1.29
C ALA A 115 0.89 10.46 -1.66
N ASP A 116 0.84 9.61 -2.67
CA ASP A 116 2.02 8.88 -3.11
C ASP A 116 2.15 8.87 -4.63
N TRP A 117 3.38 8.70 -5.08
CA TRP A 117 3.73 8.39 -6.46
C TRP A 117 4.38 7.01 -6.46
N ARG A 118 3.88 6.14 -7.33
CA ARG A 118 4.26 4.72 -7.30
C ARG A 118 4.70 4.26 -8.69
N PRO A 119 5.94 4.60 -9.11
CA PRO A 119 6.46 4.09 -10.37
C PRO A 119 6.62 2.56 -10.30
N THR A 120 6.19 1.87 -11.34
CA THR A 120 6.16 0.40 -11.38
C THR A 120 6.82 -0.09 -12.65
N PHE A 121 7.75 -1.03 -12.50
CA PHE A 121 8.41 -1.72 -13.60
C PHE A 121 7.83 -3.13 -13.71
N ILE A 122 7.12 -3.39 -14.80
CA ILE A 122 6.46 -4.67 -15.05
C ILE A 122 7.46 -5.59 -15.75
N ILE A 123 7.66 -6.80 -15.22
CA ILE A 123 8.66 -7.76 -15.70
C ILE A 123 8.01 -8.88 -16.51
N ILE A 124 6.85 -9.37 -16.06
CA ILE A 124 6.08 -10.46 -16.64
C ILE A 124 4.68 -9.91 -16.94
N GLU A 125 4.28 -10.30 -17.97
CA GLU A 125 3.98 -10.57 -19.31
C GLU A 125 4.76 -9.71 -20.30
N ASP A 126 4.42 -8.44 -20.44
CA ASP A 126 5.18 -7.51 -21.28
C ASP A 126 5.96 -6.58 -20.39
N THR A 127 7.26 -6.48 -20.63
CA THR A 127 8.11 -5.54 -19.90
C THR A 127 7.68 -4.11 -20.20
N ASP A 128 7.31 -3.38 -19.17
CA ASP A 128 6.85 -2.00 -19.31
C ASP A 128 7.20 -1.21 -18.05
N PHE A 129 7.20 0.11 -18.18
CA PHE A 129 7.44 1.02 -17.06
C PHE A 129 6.31 2.02 -16.94
N GLU A 130 5.61 1.97 -15.80
CA GLU A 130 4.52 2.88 -15.51
C GLU A 130 4.99 3.95 -14.53
N ALA A 131 5.02 5.20 -15.00
CA ALA A 131 5.47 6.33 -14.20
C ALA A 131 4.34 7.29 -13.83
N GLY A 132 3.12 7.00 -14.24
CA GLY A 132 1.97 7.88 -14.02
C GLY A 132 1.05 7.48 -12.86
N TRP A 133 1.46 6.55 -12.03
CA TRP A 133 0.60 6.03 -10.96
C TRP A 133 0.73 6.87 -9.69
N PHE A 134 -0.29 7.67 -9.45
CA PHE A 134 -0.43 8.52 -8.25
C PHE A 134 -1.66 8.09 -7.47
N GLY A 135 -1.64 8.30 -6.17
CA GLY A 135 -2.76 7.95 -5.32
C GLY A 135 -2.88 8.84 -4.09
N LEU A 136 -4.08 8.83 -3.54
CA LEU A 136 -4.40 9.45 -2.27
C LEU A 136 -4.89 8.36 -1.33
N ASN A 137 -4.49 8.41 -0.07
CA ASN A 137 -4.92 7.43 0.91
C ASN A 137 -5.48 8.08 2.17
N ILE A 138 -6.40 7.37 2.79
CA ILE A 138 -6.99 7.73 4.08
C ILE A 138 -6.92 6.48 4.94
N ARG A 139 -6.29 6.57 6.10
CA ARG A 139 -6.06 5.42 6.98
C ARG A 139 -6.48 5.70 8.40
N TYR A 140 -7.00 4.68 9.07
CA TYR A 140 -7.21 4.66 10.50
C TYR A 140 -5.93 4.17 11.18
N VAL A 141 -5.48 4.91 12.18
CA VAL A 141 -4.24 4.62 12.91
C VAL A 141 -4.59 3.94 14.22
N PHE A 142 -4.22 2.67 14.35
CA PHE A 142 -4.47 1.90 15.57
C PHE A 142 -3.48 2.29 16.67
N GLY A 143 -3.95 2.32 17.89
CA GLY A 143 -3.11 2.61 19.05
C GLY A 143 -2.84 4.09 19.30
N LYS A 144 -3.58 4.96 18.65
CA LYS A 144 -3.44 6.41 18.85
C LYS A 144 -4.62 6.99 19.61
#